data_c5f846d9e4489f58c1d7f585a99293bd
#
_entry.id   c5f846d9e4489f58c1d7f585a99293bd
#
_cell.length_a   1.000
_cell.length_b   1.000
_cell.length_c   1.000
_cell.angle_alpha   90.00
_cell.angle_beta   90.00
_cell.angle_gamma   90.00
#
_symmetry.space_group_name_H-M   'P 1'
#
loop_
_entity.id
_entity.type
_entity.pdbx_description
1 polymer ?
#
loop_
_entity_poly.entity_id
_entity_poly.type
_entity_poly.pdbx_seq_one_letter_code
_entity_poly.pdbx_strand_id
1 'polypeptide(L)'
;MEHLLKLSSLTPDEIIHILDVADEYKRLHKAGTDPKDLQGKAIALMFGKHSTRTRTSLEVGIYQMGGLGTYLSAADMQIARGEPIQDTARVLGRYYDAIVYRTFKQSDVDALARYSGVPVVSGMTDYAHPLQVLTDLMTVREYKGKLAGLKAGFVGDGYNMANSLIVG
;
A
#
# COMPACT_ATOMS: atom_id res chain seq x y z
N MET A 1 -0.60 -14.31 -0.87
CA MET A 1 -0.54 -13.07 0.00
C MET A 1 -1.97 -12.62 0.29
N GLU A 2 -2.30 -12.37 1.56
CA GLU A 2 -3.62 -11.87 1.98
C GLU A 2 -3.58 -10.37 2.28
N HIS A 3 -2.49 -9.90 2.90
CA HIS A 3 -2.26 -8.50 3.25
C HIS A 3 -0.86 -8.06 2.81
N LEU A 4 -0.68 -6.74 2.58
CA LEU A 4 0.63 -6.12 2.33
C LEU A 4 0.93 -5.12 3.45
N LEU A 5 1.45 -5.60 4.58
CA LEU A 5 1.72 -4.76 5.76
C LEU A 5 3.17 -4.28 5.82
N LYS A 6 4.10 -5.13 5.42
CA LYS A 6 5.55 -4.87 5.36
C LYS A 6 6.21 -5.87 4.41
N LEU A 7 7.35 -5.54 3.82
CA LEU A 7 8.04 -6.42 2.86
C LEU A 7 8.57 -7.70 3.51
N SER A 8 8.94 -7.67 4.80
CA SER A 8 9.40 -8.86 5.54
C SER A 8 8.33 -9.96 5.68
N SER A 9 7.08 -9.69 5.33
CA SER A 9 6.01 -10.67 5.29
C SER A 9 5.86 -11.36 3.93
N LEU A 10 6.64 -10.96 2.94
CA LEU A 10 6.62 -11.48 1.57
C LEU A 10 7.85 -12.34 1.30
N THR A 11 7.68 -13.33 0.44
CA THR A 11 8.80 -14.04 -0.17
C THR A 11 9.39 -13.23 -1.32
N PRO A 12 10.66 -13.48 -1.73
CA PRO A 12 11.24 -12.85 -2.91
C PRO A 12 10.38 -13.04 -4.18
N ASP A 13 9.81 -14.23 -4.36
CA ASP A 13 8.95 -14.53 -5.52
C ASP A 13 7.65 -13.70 -5.51
N GLU A 14 7.06 -13.47 -4.35
CA GLU A 14 5.90 -12.58 -4.22
C GLU A 14 6.25 -11.14 -4.55
N ILE A 15 7.41 -10.65 -4.13
CA ILE A 15 7.90 -9.31 -4.48
C ILE A 15 8.08 -9.20 -6.00
N ILE A 16 8.78 -10.16 -6.63
CA ILE A 16 8.97 -10.17 -8.08
C ILE A 16 7.64 -10.22 -8.81
N HIS A 17 6.70 -11.05 -8.37
CA HIS A 17 5.37 -11.13 -8.96
C HIS A 17 4.62 -9.78 -8.91
N ILE A 18 4.68 -9.06 -7.78
CA ILE A 18 4.09 -7.71 -7.67
C ILE A 18 4.71 -6.76 -8.68
N LEU A 19 6.04 -6.80 -8.83
CA LEU A 19 6.74 -5.95 -9.79
C LEU A 19 6.37 -6.30 -11.24
N ASP A 20 6.22 -7.59 -11.57
CA ASP A 20 5.83 -8.04 -12.92
C ASP A 20 4.42 -7.57 -13.28
N VAL A 21 3.48 -7.69 -12.34
CA VAL A 21 2.12 -7.15 -12.50
C VAL A 21 2.14 -5.63 -12.69
N ALA A 22 2.96 -4.93 -11.91
CA ALA A 22 3.09 -3.47 -12.02
C ALA A 22 3.69 -3.03 -13.36
N ASP A 23 4.68 -3.75 -13.89
CA ASP A 23 5.26 -3.48 -15.22
C ASP A 23 4.23 -3.69 -16.33
N GLU A 24 3.43 -4.76 -16.25
CA GLU A 24 2.37 -5.02 -17.22
C GLU A 24 1.29 -3.93 -17.17
N TYR A 25 0.85 -3.52 -15.97
CA TYR A 25 -0.13 -2.43 -15.83
C TYR A 25 0.42 -1.10 -16.35
N LYS A 26 1.68 -0.79 -16.08
CA LYS A 26 2.35 0.39 -16.64
C LYS A 26 2.42 0.34 -18.16
N ARG A 27 2.70 -0.82 -18.75
CA ARG A 27 2.72 -1.03 -20.20
C ARG A 27 1.34 -0.81 -20.82
N LEU A 28 0.30 -1.38 -20.24
CA LEU A 28 -1.09 -1.25 -20.70
C LEU A 28 -1.57 0.20 -20.60
N HIS A 29 -1.30 0.85 -19.46
CA HIS A 29 -1.64 2.27 -19.27
C HIS A 29 -1.00 3.17 -20.33
N LYS A 30 0.31 2.97 -20.61
CA LYS A 30 1.02 3.70 -21.68
C LYS A 30 0.44 3.43 -23.08
N ALA A 31 -0.17 2.29 -23.30
CA ALA A 31 -0.88 1.94 -24.53
C ALA A 31 -2.33 2.48 -24.58
N GLY A 32 -2.77 3.23 -23.57
CA GLY A 32 -4.12 3.78 -23.49
C GLY A 32 -5.19 2.76 -23.06
N THR A 33 -4.77 1.64 -22.48
CA THR A 33 -5.69 0.57 -22.02
C THR A 33 -5.48 0.33 -20.53
N ASP A 34 -6.45 0.74 -19.72
CA ASP A 34 -6.40 0.44 -18.27
C ASP A 34 -7.22 -0.83 -17.97
N PRO A 35 -6.61 -1.84 -17.32
CA PRO A 35 -7.34 -3.01 -16.83
C PRO A 35 -8.47 -2.60 -15.88
N LYS A 36 -9.60 -3.32 -15.92
CA LYS A 36 -10.77 -3.03 -15.06
C LYS A 36 -10.92 -4.04 -13.92
N ASP A 37 -9.80 -4.49 -13.36
CA ASP A 37 -9.75 -5.56 -12.35
C ASP A 37 -10.38 -5.16 -11.00
N LEU A 38 -10.57 -3.87 -10.77
CA LEU A 38 -11.30 -3.36 -9.61
C LEU A 38 -12.74 -2.94 -9.92
N GLN A 39 -13.29 -3.34 -11.08
CA GLN A 39 -14.67 -2.99 -11.42
C GLN A 39 -15.65 -3.49 -10.36
N GLY A 40 -16.48 -2.57 -9.85
CA GLY A 40 -17.46 -2.85 -8.81
C GLY A 40 -16.87 -3.01 -7.40
N LYS A 41 -15.55 -2.78 -7.21
CA LYS A 41 -14.88 -2.83 -5.93
C LYS A 41 -14.79 -1.46 -5.27
N ALA A 42 -15.00 -1.42 -3.97
CA ALA A 42 -14.84 -0.23 -3.14
C ALA A 42 -13.63 -0.39 -2.21
N ILE A 43 -12.72 0.57 -2.24
CA ILE A 43 -11.47 0.55 -1.48
C ILE A 43 -11.44 1.72 -0.50
N ALA A 44 -11.31 1.45 0.79
CA ALA A 44 -11.12 2.48 1.79
C ALA A 44 -9.67 3.01 1.75
N LEU A 45 -9.51 4.31 1.60
CA LEU A 45 -8.22 5.01 1.66
C LEU A 45 -8.15 5.81 2.97
N MET A 46 -7.78 5.13 4.05
CA MET A 46 -7.74 5.69 5.40
C MET A 46 -6.39 6.36 5.67
N PHE A 47 -6.42 7.62 6.10
CA PHE A 47 -5.21 8.42 6.30
C PHE A 47 -5.20 9.12 7.65
N GLY A 48 -4.25 8.76 8.51
CA GLY A 48 -3.89 9.45 9.75
C GLY A 48 -2.75 10.45 9.60
N LYS A 49 -2.11 10.49 8.42
CA LYS A 49 -1.06 11.43 8.06
C LYS A 49 -1.37 12.09 6.72
N HIS A 50 -1.04 13.38 6.59
CA HIS A 50 -1.17 14.09 5.31
C HIS A 50 -0.35 13.41 4.21
N SER A 51 -0.89 13.37 3.00
CA SER A 51 -0.21 12.81 1.84
C SER A 51 -0.82 13.36 0.55
N THR A 52 -0.02 13.95 -0.30
CA THR A 52 -0.42 14.37 -1.63
C THR A 52 -0.26 13.21 -2.63
N ARG A 53 0.97 12.69 -2.74
CA ARG A 53 1.32 11.69 -3.76
C ARG A 53 0.62 10.35 -3.54
N THR A 54 0.73 9.77 -2.35
CA THR A 54 0.12 8.46 -2.04
C THR A 54 -1.40 8.51 -2.18
N ARG A 55 -2.04 9.57 -1.67
CA ARG A 55 -3.49 9.74 -1.80
C ARG A 55 -3.89 9.82 -3.27
N THR A 56 -3.35 10.78 -4.01
CA THR A 56 -3.75 11.02 -5.39
C THR A 56 -3.47 9.81 -6.30
N SER A 57 -2.31 9.16 -6.15
CA SER A 57 -1.98 7.98 -6.95
C SER A 57 -2.92 6.81 -6.71
N LEU A 58 -3.33 6.58 -5.46
CA LEU A 58 -4.28 5.52 -5.11
C LEU A 58 -5.70 5.86 -5.60
N GLU A 59 -6.20 7.08 -5.35
CA GLU A 59 -7.52 7.52 -5.81
C GLU A 59 -7.64 7.39 -7.34
N VAL A 60 -6.66 7.94 -8.07
CA VAL A 60 -6.66 7.90 -9.54
C VAL A 60 -6.44 6.48 -10.07
N GLY A 61 -5.49 5.73 -9.51
CA GLY A 61 -5.20 4.36 -9.95
C GLY A 61 -6.41 3.43 -9.77
N ILE A 62 -7.08 3.49 -8.61
CA ILE A 62 -8.30 2.70 -8.36
C ILE A 62 -9.40 3.08 -9.36
N TYR A 63 -9.59 4.36 -9.62
CA TYR A 63 -10.57 4.83 -10.63
C TYR A 63 -10.23 4.31 -12.04
N GLN A 64 -8.97 4.39 -12.45
CA GLN A 64 -8.53 3.88 -13.75
C GLN A 64 -8.77 2.37 -13.89
N MET A 65 -8.61 1.62 -12.79
CA MET A 65 -8.90 0.19 -12.73
C MET A 65 -10.40 -0.14 -12.57
N GLY A 66 -11.30 0.86 -12.61
CA GLY A 66 -12.75 0.68 -12.55
C GLY A 66 -13.35 0.58 -11.16
N GLY A 67 -12.56 0.79 -10.11
CA GLY A 67 -13.00 0.75 -8.71
C GLY A 67 -13.39 2.13 -8.16
N LEU A 68 -13.88 2.12 -6.92
CA LEU A 68 -14.17 3.31 -6.13
C LEU A 68 -13.15 3.43 -4.99
N GLY A 69 -12.32 4.46 -5.00
CA GLY A 69 -11.46 4.83 -3.87
C GLY A 69 -12.16 5.87 -3.00
N THR A 70 -12.43 5.53 -1.73
CA THR A 70 -13.03 6.47 -0.78
C THR A 70 -11.99 6.98 0.20
N TYR A 71 -11.69 8.27 0.15
CA TYR A 71 -10.79 8.90 1.13
C TYR A 71 -11.46 9.07 2.49
N LEU A 72 -10.82 8.54 3.52
CA LEU A 72 -11.23 8.62 4.92
C LEU A 72 -10.12 9.29 5.74
N SER A 73 -10.36 10.53 6.17
CA SER A 73 -9.47 11.21 7.12
C SER A 73 -9.68 10.60 8.50
N ALA A 74 -8.65 10.05 9.11
CA ALA A 74 -8.76 9.51 10.47
C ALA A 74 -9.16 10.58 11.50
N ALA A 75 -8.86 11.86 11.23
CA ALA A 75 -9.26 12.98 12.07
C ALA A 75 -10.79 13.22 12.06
N ASP A 76 -11.48 12.82 10.99
CA ASP A 76 -12.92 12.99 10.82
C ASP A 76 -13.69 11.71 11.20
N MET A 77 -12.99 10.65 11.59
CA MET A 77 -13.57 9.36 12.00
C MET A 77 -13.70 9.25 13.53
N GLN A 78 -14.48 8.29 13.99
CA GLN A 78 -14.66 8.05 15.43
C GLN A 78 -13.38 7.61 16.14
N ILE A 79 -12.40 7.07 15.41
CA ILE A 79 -11.08 6.74 15.95
C ILE A 79 -10.38 7.96 16.56
N ALA A 80 -10.61 9.17 16.02
CA ALA A 80 -10.12 10.42 16.61
C ALA A 80 -10.74 10.74 17.97
N ARG A 81 -11.88 10.13 18.30
CA ARG A 81 -12.60 10.27 19.56
C ARG A 81 -12.41 9.08 20.50
N GLY A 82 -11.45 8.19 20.17
CA GLY A 82 -11.10 7.05 21.02
C GLY A 82 -11.81 5.73 20.68
N GLU A 83 -12.48 5.62 19.52
CA GLU A 83 -12.99 4.33 19.08
C GLU A 83 -11.80 3.35 18.90
N PRO A 84 -11.90 2.12 19.44
CA PRO A 84 -10.87 1.11 19.22
C PRO A 84 -10.71 0.80 17.74
N ILE A 85 -9.46 0.67 17.28
CA ILE A 85 -9.16 0.36 15.86
C ILE A 85 -9.82 -0.95 15.41
N GLN A 86 -10.02 -1.91 16.32
CA GLN A 86 -10.67 -3.18 16.05
C GLN A 86 -12.15 -3.02 15.65
N ASP A 87 -12.84 -2.04 16.23
CA ASP A 87 -14.24 -1.78 15.93
C ASP A 87 -14.36 -1.04 14.59
N THR A 88 -13.54 -0.02 14.37
CA THR A 88 -13.37 0.61 13.05
C THR A 88 -13.09 -0.42 11.97
N ALA A 89 -12.18 -1.37 12.23
CA ALA A 89 -11.82 -2.44 11.28
C ALA A 89 -13.03 -3.30 10.89
N ARG A 90 -13.79 -3.77 11.88
CA ARG A 90 -15.00 -4.59 11.65
C ARG A 90 -16.05 -3.84 10.85
N VAL A 91 -16.24 -2.57 11.12
CA VAL A 91 -17.20 -1.72 10.40
C VAL A 91 -16.75 -1.52 8.95
N LEU A 92 -15.50 -1.10 8.73
CA LEU A 92 -14.98 -0.87 7.37
C LEU A 92 -14.98 -2.15 6.53
N GLY A 93 -14.65 -3.29 7.12
CA GLY A 93 -14.67 -4.59 6.43
C GLY A 93 -16.08 -5.05 6.00
N ARG A 94 -17.16 -4.39 6.45
CA ARG A 94 -18.53 -4.64 5.97
C ARG A 94 -18.91 -3.77 4.78
N TYR A 95 -18.21 -2.67 4.55
CA TYR A 95 -18.49 -1.74 3.46
C TYR A 95 -17.53 -1.85 2.30
N TYR A 96 -16.25 -2.21 2.57
CA TYR A 96 -15.19 -2.15 1.59
C TYR A 96 -14.63 -3.52 1.25
N ASP A 97 -14.17 -3.68 0.02
CA ASP A 97 -13.49 -4.90 -0.46
C ASP A 97 -12.00 -4.94 -0.07
N ALA A 98 -11.40 -3.80 0.23
CA ALA A 98 -10.03 -3.69 0.74
C ALA A 98 -9.83 -2.36 1.47
N ILE A 99 -8.78 -2.28 2.29
CA ILE A 99 -8.42 -1.07 3.04
C ILE A 99 -6.94 -0.75 2.80
N VAL A 100 -6.65 0.50 2.44
CA VAL A 100 -5.30 1.06 2.49
C VAL A 100 -5.22 1.97 3.70
N TYR A 101 -4.27 1.75 4.60
CA TYR A 101 -4.10 2.58 5.79
C TYR A 101 -2.71 3.19 5.88
N ARG A 102 -2.66 4.53 5.93
CA ARG A 102 -1.44 5.31 6.19
C ARG A 102 -1.54 5.95 7.57
N THR A 103 -0.68 5.54 8.50
CA THR A 103 -0.73 5.94 9.90
C THR A 103 0.67 6.07 10.52
N PHE A 104 0.72 6.23 11.84
CA PHE A 104 1.96 6.28 12.61
C PHE A 104 2.37 4.89 13.08
N LYS A 105 1.50 4.17 13.78
CA LYS A 105 1.82 2.90 14.45
C LYS A 105 1.60 1.72 13.52
N GLN A 106 2.59 0.82 13.45
CA GLN A 106 2.46 -0.45 12.75
C GLN A 106 1.36 -1.32 13.37
N SER A 107 1.21 -1.29 14.70
CA SER A 107 0.17 -2.03 15.43
C SER A 107 -1.26 -1.72 14.97
N ASP A 108 -1.51 -0.49 14.50
CA ASP A 108 -2.83 -0.11 14.02
C ASP A 108 -3.16 -0.77 12.67
N VAL A 109 -2.15 -0.85 11.78
CA VAL A 109 -2.29 -1.56 10.49
C VAL A 109 -2.43 -3.07 10.72
N ASP A 110 -1.65 -3.63 11.64
CA ASP A 110 -1.73 -5.05 12.01
C ASP A 110 -3.11 -5.39 12.62
N ALA A 111 -3.67 -4.48 13.43
CA ALA A 111 -5.03 -4.64 13.97
C ALA A 111 -6.10 -4.58 12.89
N LEU A 112 -6.00 -3.62 11.93
CA LEU A 112 -6.90 -3.58 10.77
C LEU A 112 -6.88 -4.90 9.99
N ALA A 113 -5.69 -5.42 9.67
CA ALA A 113 -5.55 -6.69 8.97
C ALA A 113 -6.21 -7.86 9.73
N ARG A 114 -6.03 -7.88 11.05
CA ARG A 114 -6.57 -8.96 11.89
C ARG A 114 -8.09 -8.94 12.02
N TYR A 115 -8.72 -7.76 12.01
CA TYR A 115 -10.14 -7.63 12.41
C TYR A 115 -11.09 -7.18 11.30
N SER A 116 -10.58 -6.71 10.14
CA SER A 116 -11.43 -6.24 9.04
C SER A 116 -12.08 -7.36 8.22
N GLY A 117 -11.42 -8.52 8.10
CA GLY A 117 -11.87 -9.61 7.23
C GLY A 117 -11.72 -9.33 5.73
N VAL A 118 -11.01 -8.25 5.37
CA VAL A 118 -10.70 -7.88 3.98
C VAL A 118 -9.20 -7.59 3.83
N PRO A 119 -8.65 -7.65 2.61
CA PRO A 119 -7.25 -7.31 2.38
C PRO A 119 -6.88 -5.91 2.89
N VAL A 120 -5.73 -5.82 3.56
CA VAL A 120 -5.18 -4.56 4.07
C VAL A 120 -3.82 -4.30 3.46
N VAL A 121 -3.63 -3.06 2.99
CA VAL A 121 -2.35 -2.57 2.44
C VAL A 121 -1.85 -1.42 3.32
N SER A 122 -0.61 -1.53 3.78
CA SER A 122 0.05 -0.44 4.50
C SER A 122 0.46 0.66 3.51
N GLY A 123 -0.18 1.82 3.62
CA GLY A 123 0.21 3.02 2.88
C GLY A 123 1.45 3.72 3.44
N MET A 124 1.86 3.42 4.63
CA MET A 124 3.06 3.80 5.38
C MET A 124 2.78 3.79 6.89
N THR A 125 3.75 3.39 7.66
CA THR A 125 3.83 3.62 9.11
C THR A 125 5.18 4.24 9.48
N ASP A 126 5.43 4.47 10.77
CA ASP A 126 6.75 4.87 11.25
C ASP A 126 7.76 3.73 11.19
N TYR A 127 7.28 2.48 11.09
CA TYR A 127 8.13 1.29 10.99
C TYR A 127 8.44 0.88 9.55
N ALA A 128 7.48 0.94 8.62
CA ALA A 128 7.63 0.42 7.25
C ALA A 128 6.92 1.28 6.20
N HIS A 129 7.45 1.27 4.98
CA HIS A 129 6.85 1.87 3.79
C HIS A 129 6.94 0.92 2.58
N PRO A 130 6.17 -0.19 2.57
CA PRO A 130 6.30 -1.23 1.54
C PRO A 130 6.04 -0.70 0.13
N LEU A 131 5.01 0.15 -0.06
CA LEU A 131 4.67 0.70 -1.37
C LEU A 131 5.81 1.52 -1.98
N GLN A 132 6.52 2.31 -1.15
CA GLN A 132 7.65 3.11 -1.64
C GLN A 132 8.79 2.22 -2.11
N VAL A 133 9.20 1.23 -1.33
CA VAL A 133 10.32 0.35 -1.70
C VAL A 133 9.97 -0.51 -2.91
N LEU A 134 8.74 -1.00 -3.04
CA LEU A 134 8.30 -1.68 -4.28
C LEU A 134 8.42 -0.76 -5.51
N THR A 135 8.07 0.52 -5.35
CA THR A 135 8.22 1.52 -6.42
C THR A 135 9.69 1.79 -6.73
N ASP A 136 10.55 1.87 -5.72
CA ASP A 136 11.99 2.05 -5.88
C ASP A 136 12.62 0.85 -6.60
N LEU A 137 12.26 -0.38 -6.21
CA LEU A 137 12.71 -1.61 -6.85
C LEU A 137 12.26 -1.68 -8.32
N MET A 138 11.01 -1.33 -8.62
CA MET A 138 10.50 -1.24 -9.99
C MET A 138 11.33 -0.23 -10.80
N THR A 139 11.59 0.94 -10.25
CA THR A 139 12.41 1.98 -10.88
C THR A 139 13.83 1.50 -11.14
N VAL A 140 14.47 0.86 -10.16
CA VAL A 140 15.82 0.30 -10.31
C VAL A 140 15.82 -0.77 -11.40
N ARG A 141 14.84 -1.68 -11.42
CA ARG A 141 14.70 -2.72 -12.45
C ARG A 141 14.55 -2.10 -13.85
N GLU A 142 13.75 -1.06 -13.98
CA GLU A 142 13.53 -0.34 -15.26
C GLU A 142 14.84 0.28 -15.81
N TYR A 143 15.66 0.88 -14.94
CA TYR A 143 16.89 1.56 -15.37
C TYR A 143 18.12 0.65 -15.45
N LYS A 144 18.21 -0.40 -14.65
CA LYS A 144 19.36 -1.31 -14.57
C LYS A 144 19.14 -2.64 -15.25
N GLY A 145 17.91 -2.98 -15.64
CA GLY A 145 17.53 -4.26 -16.25
C GLY A 145 17.55 -5.45 -15.29
N LYS A 146 17.96 -5.25 -14.04
CA LYS A 146 18.07 -6.31 -13.01
C LYS A 146 18.00 -5.72 -11.62
N LEU A 147 17.75 -6.56 -10.62
CA LEU A 147 17.86 -6.23 -9.19
C LEU A 147 19.03 -6.95 -8.53
N ALA A 148 19.22 -8.24 -8.83
CA ALA A 148 20.24 -9.05 -8.20
C ALA A 148 21.66 -8.55 -8.47
N GLY A 149 22.51 -8.57 -7.44
CA GLY A 149 23.94 -8.22 -7.53
C GLY A 149 24.22 -6.72 -7.60
N LEU A 150 23.23 -5.86 -7.43
CA LEU A 150 23.43 -4.42 -7.31
C LEU A 150 23.92 -4.07 -5.89
N LYS A 151 24.75 -3.03 -5.81
CA LYS A 151 25.16 -2.43 -4.54
C LYS A 151 24.31 -1.18 -4.32
N ALA A 152 23.53 -1.17 -3.25
CA ALA A 152 22.74 -0.03 -2.83
C ALA A 152 23.36 0.58 -1.55
N GLY A 153 23.32 1.89 -1.43
CA GLY A 153 23.71 2.62 -0.23
C GLY A 153 22.56 3.51 0.23
N PHE A 154 22.27 3.49 1.52
CA PHE A 154 21.30 4.39 2.14
C PHE A 154 22.02 5.29 3.15
N VAL A 155 21.82 6.59 3.03
CA VAL A 155 22.35 7.60 3.96
C VAL A 155 21.18 8.43 4.47
N GLY A 156 20.90 8.33 5.75
CA GLY A 156 19.77 8.99 6.40
C GLY A 156 19.42 8.33 7.73
N ASP A 157 18.33 8.79 8.33
CA ASP A 157 17.85 8.24 9.60
C ASP A 157 17.37 6.79 9.47
N GLY A 158 17.67 5.98 10.48
CA GLY A 158 17.18 4.59 10.61
C GLY A 158 15.68 4.54 10.90
N TYR A 159 14.86 4.85 9.90
CA TYR A 159 13.41 4.95 9.99
C TYR A 159 12.71 4.00 9.00
N ASN A 160 11.42 4.19 8.73
CA ASN A 160 10.60 3.30 7.91
C ASN A 160 11.21 2.95 6.54
N MET A 161 11.88 3.91 5.88
CA MET A 161 12.53 3.64 4.59
C MET A 161 13.75 2.74 4.76
N ALA A 162 14.63 3.02 5.74
CA ALA A 162 15.78 2.17 6.04
C ALA A 162 15.34 0.73 6.37
N ASN A 163 14.35 0.58 7.26
CA ASN A 163 13.79 -0.73 7.63
C ASN A 163 13.26 -1.49 6.40
N SER A 164 12.56 -0.79 5.50
CA SER A 164 11.95 -1.44 4.33
C SER A 164 12.97 -1.74 3.23
N LEU A 165 13.99 -0.90 3.04
CA LEU A 165 15.07 -1.11 2.05
C LEU A 165 16.01 -2.25 2.43
N ILE A 166 16.24 -2.50 3.74
CA ILE A 166 17.07 -3.63 4.19
C ILE A 166 16.42 -4.97 3.83
N VAL A 167 15.10 -5.00 3.75
CA VAL A 167 14.33 -6.23 3.46
C VAL A 167 14.06 -6.40 1.98
N GLY A 168 13.81 -5.31 1.24
CA GLY A 168 13.56 -5.33 -0.20
C GLY A 168 14.84 -5.48 -1.01
#